data_85d62388881047316ba0428269acd3c2
#
_entry.id   85d62388881047316ba0428269acd3c2
#
_cell.length_a   1.000
_cell.length_b   1.000
_cell.length_c   1.000
_cell.angle_alpha   90.00
_cell.angle_beta   90.00
_cell.angle_gamma   90.00
#
_symmetry.space_group_name_H-M   'P 1'
#
loop_
_entity.id
_entity.type
_entity.pdbx_description
1 polymer ?
#
loop_
_entity_poly.entity_id
_entity_poly.type
_entity_poly.pdbx_seq_one_letter_code
_entity_poly.pdbx_strand_id
1 'polypeptide(L)'
;MYTLYSDKNNIFECDIQLEGASLSQAFARVIVESNNLNLVFNGNINNDGNCRIEMPKLNMLKESGEMKLEIIADDMYFNPWNSDFELKKSKSVTVEVKQPTDNIIKENKAKVKVNISNQTPVK
;
A
#
# COMPACT_ATOMS: atom_id res chain seq x y z
N MET A 1 8.86 8.83 2.37
CA MET A 1 7.52 8.30 2.53
C MET A 1 7.35 7.09 1.64
N TYR A 2 6.72 6.08 2.12
CA TYR A 2 6.53 4.84 1.38
C TYR A 2 5.17 4.90 0.67
N THR A 3 5.05 4.24 -0.46
CA THR A 3 3.79 4.22 -1.19
C THR A 3 3.18 2.83 -1.14
N LEU A 4 1.93 2.76 -0.69
CA LEU A 4 1.17 1.53 -0.74
C LEU A 4 0.02 1.71 -1.71
N TYR A 5 -0.34 0.63 -2.39
CA TYR A 5 -1.45 0.67 -3.31
C TYR A 5 -2.62 -0.11 -2.71
N SER A 6 -3.80 0.45 -2.81
CA SER A 6 -4.97 -0.23 -2.27
C SER A 6 -5.57 -1.22 -3.23
N ASP A 7 -5.25 -1.12 -4.50
CA ASP A 7 -5.92 -1.91 -5.54
C ASP A 7 -5.04 -2.96 -6.18
N LYS A 8 -3.89 -3.24 -5.62
CA LYS A 8 -3.08 -4.33 -6.12
C LYS A 8 -2.22 -4.84 -5.00
N ASN A 9 -1.59 -5.97 -5.22
CA ASN A 9 -0.70 -6.53 -4.22
C ASN A 9 0.52 -5.65 -4.10
N ASN A 10 1.03 -5.54 -2.90
CA ASN A 10 2.24 -4.78 -2.62
C ASN A 10 3.31 -5.75 -2.15
N ILE A 11 4.54 -5.42 -2.43
CA ILE A 11 5.66 -6.24 -1.99
C ILE A 11 6.64 -5.33 -1.31
N PHE A 12 6.99 -5.68 -0.09
CA PHE A 12 7.99 -4.96 0.67
C PHE A 12 9.25 -5.80 0.67
N GLU A 13 10.36 -5.24 0.24
CA GLU A 13 11.61 -5.97 0.20
C GLU A 13 12.68 -5.20 0.90
N CYS A 14 13.52 -5.89 1.63
CA CYS A 14 14.65 -5.24 2.29
C CYS A 14 15.77 -6.24 2.53
N ASP A 15 16.92 -5.72 2.85
CA ASP A 15 18.08 -6.55 3.22
C ASP A 15 18.33 -6.30 4.69
N ILE A 16 18.55 -7.39 5.42
CA ILE A 16 18.69 -7.35 6.86
C ILE A 16 20.03 -7.90 7.24
N GLN A 17 20.74 -7.19 8.10
CA GLN A 17 21.96 -7.69 8.68
C GLN A 17 21.75 -7.78 10.17
N LEU A 18 22.05 -8.95 10.74
CA LEU A 18 21.92 -9.15 12.16
C LEU A 18 23.30 -9.41 12.73
N GLU A 19 23.56 -8.77 13.85
CA GLU A 19 24.77 -9.03 14.57
C GLU A 19 24.39 -9.57 15.91
N GLY A 20 25.03 -10.64 16.32
CA GLY A 20 24.74 -11.24 17.61
C GLY A 20 23.54 -12.15 17.62
N ALA A 21 22.95 -12.43 16.47
CA ALA A 21 21.82 -13.31 16.37
C ALA A 21 21.86 -14.03 15.03
N SER A 22 21.13 -15.11 14.91
CA SER A 22 21.15 -15.91 13.71
C SER A 22 20.00 -15.56 12.79
N LEU A 23 20.30 -15.38 11.50
CA LEU A 23 19.25 -15.12 10.54
C LEU A 23 18.35 -16.33 10.38
N SER A 24 18.85 -17.52 10.61
CA SER A 24 18.05 -18.72 10.38
C SER A 24 16.89 -18.84 11.37
N GLN A 25 16.95 -18.11 12.48
CA GLN A 25 15.86 -18.16 13.43
C GLN A 25 15.20 -16.81 13.57
N ALA A 26 15.39 -15.96 12.60
CA ALA A 26 14.81 -14.65 12.64
C ALA A 26 13.68 -14.55 11.64
N PHE A 27 12.72 -13.70 11.91
CA PHE A 27 11.68 -13.43 10.93
C PHE A 27 11.28 -11.97 11.03
N ALA A 28 10.61 -11.49 10.04
CA ALA A 28 10.25 -10.11 9.93
C ALA A 28 8.77 -9.95 9.79
N ARG A 29 8.28 -8.80 10.18
CA ARG A 29 6.90 -8.48 9.91
C ARG A 29 6.77 -6.99 9.67
N VAL A 30 5.85 -6.63 8.80
CA VAL A 30 5.52 -5.25 8.55
C VAL A 30 4.18 -4.98 9.21
N ILE A 31 4.10 -3.89 9.94
CA ILE A 31 2.88 -3.48 10.59
C ILE A 31 2.41 -2.22 9.89
N VAL A 32 1.18 -2.22 9.41
CA VAL A 32 0.59 -1.09 8.72
C VAL A 32 -0.50 -0.55 9.62
N GLU A 33 -0.37 0.69 10.03
CA GLU A 33 -1.33 1.30 10.93
C GLU A 33 -2.00 2.46 10.24
N SER A 34 -3.31 2.45 10.20
CA SER A 34 -4.07 3.52 9.57
C SER A 34 -5.41 3.61 10.24
N ASN A 35 -5.75 4.76 10.81
CA ASN A 35 -7.05 5.02 11.36
C ASN A 35 -7.44 3.90 12.29
N ASN A 36 -7.40 3.38 13.03
CA ASN A 36 -7.75 2.32 13.95
C ASN A 36 -7.52 0.92 13.41
N LEU A 37 -6.88 0.79 12.26
CA LEU A 37 -6.58 -0.52 11.75
C LEU A 37 -5.10 -0.79 11.94
N ASN A 38 -4.80 -2.01 12.36
CA ASN A 38 -3.43 -2.48 12.45
C ASN A 38 -3.35 -3.76 11.66
N LEU A 39 -2.61 -3.76 10.60
CA LEU A 39 -2.46 -4.95 9.77
C LEU A 39 -1.03 -5.44 9.91
N VAL A 40 -0.88 -6.74 10.03
CA VAL A 40 0.42 -7.34 10.22
C VAL A 40 0.66 -8.35 9.12
N PHE A 41 1.79 -8.22 8.46
CA PHE A 41 2.17 -9.13 7.40
C PHE A 41 3.53 -9.70 7.71
N ASN A 42 3.65 -11.02 7.67
CA ASN A 42 4.87 -11.71 8.05
C ASN A 42 5.68 -12.08 6.84
N GLY A 43 6.96 -12.14 6.99
CA GLY A 43 7.86 -12.60 5.95
C GLY A 43 9.03 -13.32 6.53
N ASN A 44 9.71 -14.06 5.67
CA ASN A 44 10.86 -14.81 6.08
C ASN A 44 12.11 -14.09 5.64
N ILE A 45 13.18 -14.29 6.38
CA ILE A 45 14.48 -13.73 6.05
C ILE A 45 15.33 -14.90 5.59
N ASN A 46 15.88 -14.83 4.39
CA ASN A 46 16.68 -15.93 3.92
C ASN A 46 18.10 -15.82 4.46
N ASN A 47 18.94 -16.76 4.11
CA ASN A 47 20.29 -16.80 4.69
C ASN A 47 21.16 -15.65 4.25
N ASP A 48 20.82 -14.99 3.17
CA ASP A 48 21.55 -13.83 2.70
C ASP A 48 21.04 -12.55 3.32
N GLY A 49 20.02 -12.61 4.13
CA GLY A 49 19.45 -11.43 4.75
C GLY A 49 18.37 -10.77 3.93
N ASN A 50 17.97 -11.35 2.82
CA ASN A 50 16.89 -10.77 2.04
C ASN A 50 15.54 -11.10 2.65
N CYS A 51 14.69 -10.14 2.70
CA CYS A 51 13.35 -10.31 3.23
C CYS A 51 12.36 -9.78 2.24
N ARG A 52 11.34 -10.58 1.95
CA ARG A 52 10.29 -10.18 1.03
C ARG A 52 8.97 -10.47 1.70
N ILE A 53 8.14 -9.46 1.83
CA ILE A 53 6.86 -9.58 2.49
C ILE A 53 5.80 -9.16 1.50
N GLU A 54 4.88 -10.04 1.21
CA GLU A 54 3.81 -9.77 0.29
C GLU A 54 2.59 -9.29 1.05
N MET A 55 2.02 -8.21 0.61
CA MET A 55 0.80 -7.70 1.18
C MET A 55 -0.26 -7.74 0.10
N PRO A 56 -1.38 -8.38 0.37
CA PRO A 56 -2.43 -8.43 -0.64
C PRO A 56 -3.04 -7.05 -0.82
N LYS A 57 -4.05 -6.95 -1.64
CA LYS A 57 -4.71 -5.69 -1.85
C LYS A 57 -5.17 -5.13 -0.52
N LEU A 58 -4.91 -3.85 -0.33
CA LEU A 58 -5.22 -3.20 0.94
C LEU A 58 -6.45 -2.31 0.78
N ASN A 59 -7.48 -2.83 0.12
CA ASN A 59 -8.64 -2.02 -0.16
C ASN A 59 -9.43 -1.68 1.10
N MET A 60 -9.14 -2.30 2.23
CA MET A 60 -9.78 -1.90 3.46
C MET A 60 -9.20 -0.61 4.01
N LEU A 61 -8.02 -0.19 3.55
CA LEU A 61 -7.44 1.05 4.00
C LEU A 61 -8.07 2.20 3.22
N LYS A 62 -8.43 3.25 3.92
CA LYS A 62 -9.05 4.40 3.29
C LYS A 62 -8.19 5.65 3.36
N GLU A 63 -7.12 5.60 4.09
CA GLU A 63 -6.28 6.77 4.22
C GLU A 63 -4.85 6.35 4.54
N SER A 64 -3.96 7.29 4.51
CA SER A 64 -2.57 7.02 4.78
C SER A 64 -2.34 6.74 6.25
N GLY A 65 -1.16 6.39 6.61
CA GLY A 65 -0.81 6.08 7.98
C GLY A 65 0.67 5.83 8.12
N GLU A 66 1.03 4.89 8.96
CA GLU A 66 2.42 4.58 9.25
C GLU A 66 2.71 3.11 9.08
N MET A 67 3.93 2.81 8.73
CA MET A 67 4.40 1.45 8.62
C MET A 67 5.61 1.26 9.49
N LYS A 68 5.76 0.05 9.99
CA LYS A 68 6.93 -0.30 10.79
C LYS A 68 7.42 -1.65 10.35
N LEU A 69 8.74 -1.81 10.38
CA LEU A 69 9.32 -3.12 10.17
C LEU A 69 9.84 -3.62 11.51
N GLU A 70 9.43 -4.81 11.89
CA GLU A 70 9.92 -5.44 13.09
C GLU A 70 10.67 -6.70 12.73
N ILE A 71 11.79 -6.91 13.37
CA ILE A 71 12.57 -8.12 13.22
C ILE A 71 12.56 -8.80 14.56
N ILE A 72 12.27 -10.10 14.56
CA ILE A 72 12.26 -10.87 15.79
C ILE A 72 13.34 -11.92 15.66
N ALA A 73 14.29 -11.89 16.55
CA ALA A 73 15.40 -12.80 16.54
C ALA A 73 15.80 -13.10 17.98
N ASP A 74 16.00 -14.39 18.30
CA ASP A 74 16.42 -14.81 19.63
C ASP A 74 15.54 -14.20 20.72
N ASP A 75 14.22 -14.21 20.49
CA ASP A 75 13.23 -13.68 21.43
C ASP A 75 13.38 -12.20 21.68
N MET A 76 14.06 -11.49 20.81
CA MET A 76 14.21 -10.06 20.93
C MET A 76 13.54 -9.38 19.75
N TYR A 77 12.99 -8.19 20.01
CA TYR A 77 12.32 -7.43 18.98
C TYR A 77 13.18 -6.25 18.60
N PHE A 78 13.30 -6.01 17.31
CA PHE A 78 13.99 -4.85 16.79
C PHE A 78 13.05 -4.11 15.86
N ASN A 79 13.10 -2.79 15.89
CA ASN A 79 12.26 -1.98 15.02
C ASN A 79 13.18 -1.06 14.23
N PRO A 80 13.83 -1.57 13.20
CA PRO A 80 14.87 -0.81 12.50
C PRO A 80 14.34 0.20 11.51
N TRP A 81 13.06 0.19 11.19
CA TRP A 81 12.56 1.08 10.15
C TRP A 81 11.11 1.45 10.40
N ASN A 82 10.83 2.72 10.25
CA ASN A 82 9.48 3.25 10.31
C ASN A 82 9.31 4.23 9.19
N SER A 83 8.13 4.39 8.70
CA SER A 83 7.87 5.37 7.66
C SER A 83 6.39 5.72 7.63
N ASP A 84 6.09 6.93 7.27
CA ASP A 84 4.73 7.24 6.89
C ASP A 84 4.49 6.64 5.52
N PHE A 85 3.25 6.34 5.19
CA PHE A 85 2.94 5.88 3.86
C PHE A 85 1.82 6.70 3.28
N GLU A 86 1.83 6.84 1.97
CA GLU A 86 0.71 7.39 1.25
C GLU A 86 -0.01 6.24 0.57
N LEU A 87 -1.30 6.35 0.46
CA LEU A 87 -2.11 5.32 -0.15
C LEU A 87 -2.52 5.79 -1.53
N LYS A 88 -2.24 4.99 -2.53
CA LYS A 88 -2.56 5.35 -3.90
C LYS A 88 -3.34 4.24 -4.57
N LYS A 89 -3.89 4.55 -5.70
CA LYS A 89 -4.49 3.54 -6.55
C LYS A 89 -3.70 3.49 -7.82
N SER A 90 -3.44 2.30 -8.31
CA SER A 90 -2.64 2.14 -9.51
C SER A 90 -3.46 2.27 -10.75
N LYS A 91 -4.79 2.23 -10.64
CA LYS A 91 -5.65 2.26 -11.80
C LYS A 91 -6.59 3.42 -11.68
N SER A 92 -6.88 4.05 -12.78
CA SER A 92 -7.82 5.15 -12.75
C SER A 92 -8.63 5.20 -14.01
N VAL A 93 -9.80 5.77 -13.90
CA VAL A 93 -10.70 5.96 -15.02
C VAL A 93 -11.21 7.38 -14.87
N THR A 94 -11.26 8.08 -15.97
CA THR A 94 -11.85 9.41 -15.98
C THR A 94 -13.04 9.37 -16.90
N VAL A 95 -14.17 9.79 -16.40
CA VAL A 95 -15.38 9.77 -17.17
C VAL A 95 -15.99 11.18 -17.13
N GLU A 96 -16.35 11.64 -18.27
CA GLU A 96 -17.03 12.92 -18.34
C GLU A 96 -18.40 12.65 -18.90
N VAL A 97 -19.42 12.91 -18.13
CA VAL A 97 -20.78 12.66 -18.55
C VAL A 97 -21.32 13.95 -19.12
N LYS A 98 -21.77 13.89 -20.35
CA LYS A 98 -22.34 15.06 -20.95
C LYS A 98 -23.81 14.86 -21.07
N GLN A 99 -24.55 15.83 -20.60
CA GLN A 99 -25.96 15.74 -20.74
C GLN A 99 -26.34 16.28 -22.09
N PRO A 100 -27.40 15.82 -22.66
CA PRO A 100 -27.85 16.37 -23.93
C PRO A 100 -28.16 17.79 -23.73
N THR A 101 -27.80 18.61 -24.65
CA THR A 101 -28.04 19.96 -24.54
C THR A 101 -29.13 20.32 -25.37
N ASP A 102 -30.19 20.79 -24.89
CA ASP A 102 -31.20 21.26 -25.62
C ASP A 102 -30.91 22.64 -25.79
N ASN A 103 -31.04 23.18 -26.79
CA ASN A 103 -30.75 24.52 -26.99
C ASN A 103 -31.33 25.37 -26.04
N ILE A 104 -32.44 25.09 -25.59
CA ILE A 104 -33.11 25.96 -24.74
C ILE A 104 -32.55 25.87 -23.42
N ILE A 105 -31.99 24.85 -23.03
CA ILE A 105 -31.57 24.77 -21.73
C ILE A 105 -30.15 24.64 -21.67
N LYS A 106 -29.48 25.49 -22.23
CA LYS A 106 -28.17 25.37 -22.20
C LYS A 106 -27.59 25.47 -20.89
N GLU A 107 -28.19 26.06 -20.01
CA GLU A 107 -27.69 26.21 -18.73
C GLU A 107 -27.60 24.87 -18.08
N ASN A 108 -28.26 23.90 -18.59
CA ASN A 108 -28.20 22.67 -17.99
C ASN A 108 -27.12 21.80 -18.51
N LYS A 109 -26.22 22.32 -19.17
CA LYS A 109 -25.22 21.57 -19.62
C LYS A 109 -24.42 21.13 -18.52
N ALA A 110 -24.68 20.16 -17.87
CA ALA A 110 -23.95 19.70 -16.78
C ALA A 110 -22.87 18.77 -17.25
N LYS A 111 -21.75 18.94 -16.79
CA LYS A 111 -20.71 18.06 -17.07
C LYS A 111 -20.25 17.49 -15.81
N VAL A 112 -20.24 16.21 -15.66
CA VAL A 112 -19.78 15.56 -14.47
C VAL A 112 -18.49 14.88 -14.83
N LYS A 113 -17.46 15.20 -14.14
CA LYS A 113 -16.23 14.53 -14.35
C LYS A 113 -15.96 13.63 -13.24
N VAL A 114 -15.77 12.38 -13.50
CA VAL A 114 -15.48 11.41 -12.50
C VAL A 114 -14.10 10.89 -12.73
N ASN A 115 -13.24 11.01 -11.77
CA ASN A 115 -11.92 10.49 -11.87
C ASN A 115 -11.78 9.32 -11.01
N ILE A 116 -11.67 8.16 -11.58
CA ILE A 116 -11.49 7.00 -10.82
C ILE A 116 -10.14 6.51 -11.19
N SER A 117 -9.27 6.45 -10.33
CA SER A 117 -7.99 6.25 -10.66
C SER A 117 -7.63 4.96 -11.14
N ASN A 118 -7.59 4.71 -12.30
CA ASN A 118 -7.25 3.52 -12.79
C ASN A 118 -6.74 3.61 -14.10
N GLN A 119 -5.72 3.44 -14.45
CA GLN A 119 -5.29 3.62 -15.62
C GLN A 119 -5.24 2.53 -16.47
N THR A 120 -5.72 1.49 -16.24
CA THR A 120 -5.79 0.50 -17.13
C THR A 120 -6.56 0.85 -18.24
N PRO A 121 -6.14 0.90 -19.34
CA PRO A 121 -6.87 1.28 -20.41
C PRO A 121 -7.67 0.19 -20.69
N VAL A 122 -8.65 0.26 -20.67
CA VAL A 122 -9.43 -0.64 -20.97
C VAL A 122 -9.84 -0.49 -22.10
N LYS A 123 -9.99 -0.77 -22.55
CA LYS A 123 -10.46 -0.50 -23.60
C LYS A 123 -11.38 -0.99 -23.76
#